data_7db983cc4d772746dd515e476705593f
#
_entry.id   7db983cc4d772746dd515e476705593f
#
_cell.length_a   1.000
_cell.length_b   1.000
_cell.length_c   1.000
_cell.angle_alpha   90.00
_cell.angle_beta   90.00
_cell.angle_gamma   90.00
#
_symmetry.space_group_name_H-M   'P 1'
#
loop_
_entity.id
_entity.type
_entity.pdbx_description
1 polymer ?
#
loop_
_entity_poly.entity_id
_entity_poly.type
_entity_poly.pdbx_seq_one_letter_code
_entity_poly.pdbx_strand_id
1 'polypeptide(L)' 'MFIGDLLIAHGLVTPADVAAALDCQKTKGGRLGDVLIAMGKLRQDALDAVLQAAPSEPS' A
#
# COMPACT_ATOMS: atom_id res chain seq x y z
N MET A 1 0.63 -3.76 12.40
CA MET A 1 1.58 -3.05 11.52
C MET A 1 0.83 -2.42 10.36
N PHE A 2 1.15 -1.20 10.03
CA PHE A 2 0.49 -0.49 8.94
C PHE A 2 1.00 -1.01 7.59
N ILE A 3 0.09 -1.26 6.64
CA ILE A 3 0.47 -1.83 5.34
C ILE A 3 1.46 -0.94 4.60
N GLY A 4 1.33 0.38 4.73
CA GLY A 4 2.26 1.31 4.10
C GLY A 4 3.69 1.10 4.56
N ASP A 5 3.89 0.89 5.86
CA ASP A 5 5.22 0.63 6.42
C ASP A 5 5.78 -0.68 5.87
N LEU A 6 4.94 -1.69 5.73
CA LEU A 6 5.35 -2.98 5.19
C LEU A 6 5.79 -2.84 3.74
N LEU A 7 5.04 -2.10 2.95
CA LEU A 7 5.38 -1.85 1.54
C LEU A 7 6.69 -1.09 1.40
N ILE A 8 6.94 -0.13 2.29
CA ILE A 8 8.21 0.61 2.32
C ILE A 8 9.35 -0.34 2.67
N ALA A 9 9.14 -1.21 3.66
CA ALA A 9 10.15 -2.16 4.09
C ALA A 9 10.54 -3.13 2.98
N HIS A 10 9.59 -3.46 2.10
CA HIS A 10 9.85 -4.32 0.94
C HIS A 10 10.43 -3.57 -0.25
N GLY A 11 10.57 -2.26 -0.13
CA GLY A 11 11.13 -1.45 -1.21
C GLY A 11 10.20 -1.24 -2.39
N LEU A 12 8.92 -1.47 -2.19
CA LEU A 12 7.93 -1.35 -3.27
C LEU A 12 7.44 0.08 -3.45
N VAL A 13 7.43 0.84 -2.38
CA VAL A 13 7.02 2.24 -2.41
C VAL A 13 7.95 3.05 -1.51
N THR A 14 7.92 4.37 -1.66
CA THR A 14 8.67 5.28 -0.81
C THR A 14 7.74 5.92 0.21
N PRO A 15 8.29 6.51 1.31
CA PRO A 15 7.45 7.26 2.23
C PRO A 15 6.65 8.37 1.55
N ALA A 16 7.22 9.00 0.51
CA ALA A 16 6.53 10.04 -0.25
C ALA A 16 5.33 9.46 -1.00
N ASP A 17 5.47 8.26 -1.54
CA ASP A 17 4.37 7.58 -2.23
C ASP A 17 3.23 7.28 -1.26
N VAL A 18 3.58 6.80 -0.08
CA VAL A 18 2.58 6.51 0.95
C VAL A 18 1.87 7.77 1.40
N ALA A 19 2.61 8.87 1.58
CA ALA A 19 2.02 10.14 1.97
C ALA A 19 1.02 10.63 0.92
N ALA A 20 1.39 10.54 -0.35
CA ALA A 20 0.50 10.93 -1.44
C ALA A 20 -0.76 10.05 -1.48
N ALA A 21 -0.58 8.75 -1.26
CA ALA A 21 -1.69 7.81 -1.25
C ALA A 21 -2.64 8.06 -0.08
N LEU A 22 -2.09 8.38 1.09
CA LEU A 22 -2.92 8.71 2.25
C LEU A 22 -3.77 9.95 1.99
N ASP A 23 -3.18 10.94 1.35
CA ASP A 23 -3.91 12.15 0.98
C ASP A 23 -5.04 11.83 0.00
N CYS A 24 -4.75 11.01 -1.00
CA CYS A 24 -5.74 10.58 -1.97
C CYS A 24 -6.84 9.76 -1.29
N GLN A 25 -6.47 8.91 -0.35
CA GLN A 25 -7.41 8.07 0.40
C GLN A 25 -8.42 8.92 1.17
N LYS A 26 -7.98 10.05 1.72
CA LYS A 26 -8.89 10.95 2.46
C LYS A 26 -10.01 11.46 1.58
N THR A 27 -9.73 11.67 0.30
CA THR A 27 -10.69 12.19 -0.64
C THR A 27 -11.58 11.09 -1.22
N LYS A 28 -10.97 10.01 -1.65
CA LYS A 28 -11.67 8.96 -2.39
C LYS A 28 -12.02 7.75 -1.53
N GLY A 29 -11.35 7.58 -0.40
CA GLY A 29 -11.55 6.41 0.44
C GLY A 29 -10.88 5.18 -0.16
N GLY A 30 -11.23 4.03 0.36
CA GLY A 30 -10.67 2.76 -0.09
C GLY A 30 -9.45 2.35 0.71
N ARG A 31 -8.84 1.24 0.30
CA ARG A 31 -7.66 0.72 0.98
C ARG A 31 -6.40 1.38 0.41
N LEU A 32 -5.41 1.56 1.26
CA LEU A 32 -4.17 2.22 0.86
C LEU A 32 -3.49 1.49 -0.30
N GLY A 33 -3.45 0.15 -0.25
CA GLY A 33 -2.86 -0.63 -1.34
C GLY A 33 -3.54 -0.39 -2.67
N ASP A 34 -4.86 -0.36 -2.66
CA ASP A 34 -5.65 -0.10 -3.87
C ASP A 34 -5.40 1.31 -4.39
N VAL A 35 -5.30 2.27 -3.49
CA VAL A 35 -4.99 3.66 -3.86
C VAL A 35 -3.62 3.74 -4.53
N LEU A 36 -2.63 3.08 -3.97
CA LEU A 36 -1.28 3.04 -4.55
C LEU A 36 -1.27 2.41 -5.93
N ILE A 37 -2.05 1.35 -6.13
CA ILE A 37 -2.18 0.71 -7.44
C ILE A 37 -2.83 1.67 -8.44
N ALA A 38 -3.89 2.34 -8.03
CA ALA A 38 -4.58 3.30 -8.88
C ALA A 38 -3.69 4.47 -9.27
N MET A 39 -2.76 4.86 -8.38
CA MET A 39 -1.81 5.93 -8.65
C MET A 39 -0.64 5.47 -9.53
N GLY A 40 -0.54 4.18 -9.80
CA GLY A 40 0.57 3.63 -10.56
C GLY A 40 1.86 3.49 -9.77
N LYS A 41 1.79 3.55 -8.45
CA LYS A 41 2.96 3.44 -7.58
C LYS A 41 3.20 2.02 -7.10
N LEU A 42 2.22 1.15 -7.23
CA LEU A 42 2.29 -0.22 -6.74
C LEU A 42 1.61 -1.15 -7.75
N ARG A 43 2.16 -2.34 -7.93
CA ARG A 43 1.58 -3.34 -8.80
C ARG A 43 0.73 -4.30 -7.96
N GLN A 44 -0.33 -4.81 -8.58
CA GLN A 44 -1.21 -5.78 -7.91
C GLN A 44 -0.43 -7.02 -7.49
N ASP A 45 0.46 -7.51 -8.35
CA ASP A 45 1.29 -8.68 -8.05
C ASP A 45 2.13 -8.46 -6.81
N ALA A 46 2.73 -7.26 -6.72
CA ALA A 46 3.59 -6.92 -5.60
C ALA A 46 2.78 -6.85 -4.30
N LEU A 47 1.60 -6.25 -4.38
CA LEU A 47 0.72 -6.16 -3.21
C LEU A 47 0.30 -7.56 -2.75
N ASP A 48 -0.08 -8.42 -3.67
CA ASP A 48 -0.48 -9.79 -3.35
C ASP A 48 0.66 -10.55 -2.69
N ALA A 49 1.87 -10.40 -3.20
CA ALA A 49 3.05 -11.06 -2.63
C ALA A 49 3.29 -10.62 -1.19
N VAL A 50 3.17 -9.34 -0.92
CA VAL A 50 3.33 -8.80 0.43
C VAL A 50 2.25 -9.33 1.36
N LEU A 51 1.00 -9.35 0.91
CA LEU A 51 -0.11 -9.83 1.72
C LEU A 51 0.01 -11.32 2.04
N GLN A 52 0.54 -12.10 1.09
CA GLN A 52 0.78 -13.53 1.32
C GLN A 52 1.93 -13.78 2.26
N ALA A 53 2.96 -12.94 2.23
CA ALA A 53 4.12 -13.08 3.10
C ALA A 53 3.85 -12.53 4.50
N ALA A 54 2.95 -11.58 4.63
CA ALA A 54 2.63 -10.99 5.92
C ALA A 54 1.78 -11.95 6.76
N PRO A 55 1.94 -11.94 8.08
CA PRO A 55 1.00 -12.65 8.94
C PRO A 55 -0.39 -12.09 8.68
N SER A 56 -1.37 -12.95 8.77
CA SER A 56 -2.72 -12.55 8.46
C SER A 56 -3.15 -11.32 9.23
N GLU A 57 -3.58 -10.33 8.51
CA GLU A 57 -4.11 -9.12 9.08
C GLU A 57 -5.62 -9.23 9.09
N PRO A 58 -6.26 -9.09 10.22
CA PRO A 58 -7.71 -8.95 10.23
C PRO A 58 -8.01 -7.57 9.70
N SER A 59 -8.17 -7.44 8.47
CA SER A 59 -8.43 -6.10 7.89
C SER A 59 -9.84 -5.61 8.19
#